data_168e137de797032674bbce6f9a358fac
#
_entry.id   168e137de797032674bbce6f9a358fac
#
_cell.length_a   1.000
_cell.length_b   1.000
_cell.length_c   1.000
_cell.angle_alpha   90.00
_cell.angle_beta   90.00
_cell.angle_gamma   90.00
#
_symmetry.space_group_name_H-M   'P 1'
#
loop_
_entity.id
_entity.type
_entity.pdbx_description
1 polymer ?
#
loop_
_entity_poly.entity_id
_entity_poly.type
_entity_poly.pdbx_seq_one_letter_code
_entity_poly.pdbx_strand_id
1 'polypeptide(L)'
;LEVPKHVIGSNTIDCMKSGSLFGNAAMIDGMIRRIRKELGENAIVVATGGIASAILPYCEENISYDPDLMLKGLALIYKKNQTR
;
A
#
# COMPACT_ATOMS: atom_id res chain seq x y z
N LEU A 1 5.31 -9.29 -11.60
CA LEU A 1 5.06 -10.01 -10.34
C LEU A 1 3.95 -11.04 -10.54
N GLU A 2 4.33 -12.30 -10.60
CA GLU A 2 3.35 -13.37 -10.68
C GLU A 2 2.79 -13.68 -9.29
N VAL A 3 1.48 -13.91 -9.23
CA VAL A 3 0.81 -14.25 -7.98
C VAL A 3 0.88 -15.76 -7.76
N PRO A 4 1.47 -16.22 -6.65
CA PRO A 4 1.45 -17.64 -6.33
C PRO A 4 0.05 -18.08 -5.92
N LYS A 5 -0.26 -19.38 -6.16
CA LYS A 5 -1.57 -19.94 -5.80
C LYS A 5 -1.76 -20.06 -4.29
N HIS A 6 -0.68 -20.20 -3.54
CA HIS A 6 -0.71 -20.43 -2.10
C HIS A 6 0.31 -19.56 -1.40
N VAL A 7 0.01 -19.18 -0.16
CA VAL A 7 0.96 -18.45 0.70
C VAL A 7 2.16 -19.33 1.03
N ILE A 8 1.93 -20.63 1.26
CA ILE A 8 3.00 -21.60 1.51
C ILE A 8 3.58 -22.03 0.18
N GLY A 9 4.87 -21.72 -0.05
CA GLY A 9 5.57 -22.15 -1.24
C GLY A 9 6.08 -23.58 -1.11
N SER A 10 5.90 -24.36 -2.18
CA SER A 10 6.38 -25.76 -2.23
C SER A 10 7.77 -25.88 -2.86
N ASN A 11 8.30 -24.80 -3.44
CA ASN A 11 9.63 -24.72 -4.02
C ASN A 11 10.22 -23.32 -3.84
N THR A 12 11.51 -23.16 -4.17
CA THR A 12 12.21 -21.87 -3.96
C THR A 12 11.55 -20.71 -4.70
N ILE A 13 11.10 -20.92 -5.93
CA ILE A 13 10.47 -19.86 -6.74
C ILE A 13 9.15 -19.43 -6.11
N ASP A 14 8.31 -20.38 -5.70
CA ASP A 14 7.03 -20.09 -5.05
C ASP A 14 7.23 -19.40 -3.68
N CYS A 15 8.25 -19.79 -2.93
CA CYS A 15 8.59 -19.13 -1.67
C CYS A 15 9.00 -17.68 -1.89
N MET A 16 9.79 -17.41 -2.93
CA MET A 16 10.20 -16.05 -3.28
C MET A 16 9.00 -15.19 -3.73
N LYS A 17 8.11 -15.76 -4.54
CA LYS A 17 6.89 -15.06 -4.98
C LYS A 17 5.96 -14.75 -3.80
N SER A 18 5.76 -15.72 -2.92
CA SER A 18 4.96 -15.54 -1.71
C SER A 18 5.56 -14.46 -0.81
N GLY A 19 6.88 -14.48 -0.58
CA GLY A 19 7.56 -13.47 0.23
C GLY A 19 7.44 -12.07 -0.36
N SER A 20 7.60 -11.94 -1.68
CA SER A 20 7.51 -10.63 -2.34
C SER A 20 6.08 -10.06 -2.34
N LEU A 21 5.08 -10.88 -2.58
CA LEU A 21 3.70 -10.42 -2.70
C LEU A 21 2.99 -10.41 -1.34
N PHE A 22 2.84 -11.58 -0.73
CA PHE A 22 2.10 -11.70 0.54
C PHE A 22 2.87 -11.12 1.71
N GLY A 23 4.22 -11.19 1.69
CA GLY A 23 5.05 -10.57 2.71
C GLY A 23 4.90 -9.05 2.72
N ASN A 24 4.93 -8.42 1.55
CA ASN A 24 4.74 -6.97 1.44
C ASN A 24 3.31 -6.56 1.82
N ALA A 25 2.30 -7.32 1.40
CA ALA A 25 0.92 -7.05 1.79
C ALA A 25 0.74 -7.16 3.30
N ALA A 26 1.32 -8.18 3.94
CA ALA A 26 1.26 -8.35 5.39
C ALA A 26 1.97 -7.23 6.13
N MET A 27 3.11 -6.75 5.62
CA MET A 27 3.83 -5.63 6.20
C MET A 27 2.99 -4.35 6.16
N ILE A 28 2.36 -4.06 5.03
CA ILE A 28 1.48 -2.89 4.86
C ILE A 28 0.31 -2.98 5.85
N ASP A 29 -0.37 -4.10 5.91
CA ASP A 29 -1.49 -4.31 6.83
C ASP A 29 -1.06 -4.14 8.28
N GLY A 30 0.07 -4.70 8.66
CA GLY A 30 0.60 -4.59 10.01
C GLY A 30 0.94 -3.17 10.40
N MET A 31 1.54 -2.40 9.49
CA MET A 31 1.85 -1.00 9.72
C MET A 31 0.59 -0.15 9.86
N ILE A 32 -0.41 -0.40 9.03
CA ILE A 32 -1.70 0.31 9.12
C ILE A 32 -2.36 0.08 10.47
N ARG A 33 -2.39 -1.18 10.94
CA ARG A 33 -2.98 -1.50 12.24
C ARG A 33 -2.27 -0.78 13.38
N ARG A 34 -0.92 -0.71 13.34
CA ARG A 34 -0.13 -0.02 14.35
C ARG A 34 -0.37 1.49 14.35
N ILE A 35 -0.44 2.09 13.16
CA ILE A 35 -0.69 3.53 13.01
C ILE A 35 -2.10 3.88 13.49
N ARG A 36 -3.09 3.05 13.17
CA ARG A 36 -4.47 3.26 13.64
C ARG A 36 -4.61 3.18 15.15
N LYS A 37 -3.79 2.38 15.82
CA LYS A 37 -3.77 2.34 17.29
C LYS A 37 -3.32 3.67 17.88
N GLU A 38 -2.44 4.39 17.21
CA GLU A 38 -1.95 5.69 17.67
C GLU A 38 -2.87 6.84 17.26
N LEU A 39 -3.38 6.82 16.02
CA LEU A 39 -4.18 7.92 15.46
C LEU A 39 -5.68 7.73 15.60
N GLY A 40 -6.15 6.51 15.80
CA GLY A 40 -7.58 6.17 15.85
C GLY A 40 -8.05 5.42 14.62
N GLU A 41 -9.14 4.67 14.77
CA GLU A 41 -9.69 3.80 13.72
C GLU A 41 -10.30 4.57 12.54
N ASN A 42 -10.56 5.87 12.70
CA ASN A 42 -11.13 6.71 11.64
C ASN A 42 -10.09 7.23 10.66
N ALA A 43 -8.81 6.93 10.87
CA ALA A 43 -7.75 7.34 9.94
C ALA A 43 -7.97 6.69 8.57
N ILE A 44 -7.98 7.51 7.52
CA ILE A 44 -8.11 7.05 6.15
C ILE A 44 -6.71 6.75 5.60
N VAL A 45 -6.56 5.60 4.96
CA VAL A 45 -5.30 5.18 4.37
C VAL A 45 -5.38 5.31 2.85
N VAL A 46 -4.44 6.06 2.29
CA VAL A 46 -4.33 6.25 0.84
C VAL A 46 -2.94 5.82 0.40
N ALA A 47 -2.88 5.02 -0.65
CA ALA A 47 -1.63 4.57 -1.24
C ALA A 47 -1.47 5.12 -2.66
N THR A 48 -0.22 5.31 -3.07
CA THR A 48 0.14 5.76 -4.41
C THR A 48 1.36 4.98 -4.90
N GLY A 49 1.64 5.06 -6.19
CA GLY A 49 2.78 4.40 -6.82
C GLY A 49 2.40 3.15 -7.59
N GLY A 50 3.20 2.79 -8.60
CA GLY A 50 2.90 1.69 -9.51
C GLY A 50 2.93 0.31 -8.84
N ILE A 51 3.88 0.08 -7.93
CA ILE A 51 4.01 -1.19 -7.23
C ILE A 51 2.83 -1.41 -6.27
N ALA A 52 2.31 -0.34 -5.66
CA ALA A 52 1.19 -0.43 -4.76
C ALA A 52 -0.04 -1.05 -5.42
N SER A 53 -0.33 -0.69 -6.67
CA SER A 53 -1.48 -1.22 -7.40
C SER A 53 -1.46 -2.75 -7.55
N ALA A 54 -0.24 -3.35 -7.59
CA ALA A 54 -0.08 -4.79 -7.70
C ALA A 54 -0.26 -5.51 -6.34
N ILE A 55 0.05 -4.84 -5.24
CA ILE A 55 0.08 -5.43 -3.90
C ILE A 55 -1.24 -5.21 -3.13
N LEU A 56 -1.87 -4.05 -3.31
CA LEU A 56 -3.08 -3.67 -2.56
C LEU A 56 -4.23 -4.68 -2.62
N PRO A 57 -4.50 -5.37 -3.75
CA PRO A 57 -5.58 -6.36 -3.80
C PRO A 57 -5.40 -7.52 -2.81
N TYR A 58 -4.17 -7.74 -2.34
CA TYR A 58 -3.84 -8.84 -1.41
C TYR A 58 -3.73 -8.36 0.03
N CYS A 59 -3.94 -7.08 0.29
CA CYS A 59 -4.02 -6.52 1.63
C CYS A 59 -5.40 -6.78 2.23
N GLU A 60 -5.45 -6.97 3.55
CA GLU A 60 -6.70 -7.18 4.28
C GLU A 60 -7.33 -5.87 4.75
N GLU A 61 -6.51 -4.83 4.93
CA GLU A 61 -6.97 -3.52 5.38
C GLU A 61 -7.59 -2.71 4.25
N ASN A 62 -8.48 -1.79 4.60
CA ASN A 62 -9.15 -0.92 3.64
C ASN A 62 -8.23 0.23 3.25
N ILE A 63 -7.72 0.18 2.02
CA ILE A 63 -6.76 1.14 1.49
C ILE A 63 -7.30 1.70 0.18
N SER A 64 -7.38 3.03 0.08
CA SER A 64 -7.73 3.70 -1.17
C SER A 64 -6.48 3.92 -2.00
N TYR A 65 -6.56 3.69 -3.31
CA TYR A 65 -5.45 3.90 -4.21
C TYR A 65 -5.68 5.16 -5.05
N ASP A 66 -4.70 6.06 -5.03
CA ASP A 66 -4.71 7.28 -5.85
C ASP A 66 -3.38 7.40 -6.59
N PRO A 67 -3.35 7.09 -7.91
CA PRO A 67 -2.11 7.14 -8.68
C PRO A 67 -1.55 8.56 -8.82
N ASP A 68 -2.36 9.58 -8.65
CA ASP A 68 -1.99 10.98 -8.86
C ASP A 68 -1.77 11.75 -7.56
N LEU A 69 -1.66 11.05 -6.43
CA LEU A 69 -1.56 11.71 -5.11
C LEU A 69 -0.37 12.67 -5.03
N MET A 70 0.79 12.30 -5.58
CA MET A 70 1.96 13.16 -5.57
C MET A 70 1.72 14.43 -6.40
N LEU A 71 1.12 14.31 -7.59
CA LEU A 71 0.81 15.44 -8.46
C LEU A 71 -0.24 16.34 -7.82
N LYS A 72 -1.26 15.78 -7.18
CA LYS A 72 -2.27 16.53 -6.44
C LYS A 72 -1.64 17.30 -5.28
N GLY A 73 -0.72 16.66 -4.55
CA GLY A 73 0.00 17.30 -3.46
C GLY A 73 0.86 18.46 -3.94
N LEU A 74 1.61 18.29 -5.03
CA LEU A 74 2.42 19.34 -5.64
C LEU A 74 1.55 20.52 -6.12
N ALA A 75 0.41 20.23 -6.74
CA ALA A 75 -0.54 21.25 -7.19
C ALA A 75 -1.10 22.06 -6.02
N LEU A 76 -1.41 21.41 -4.90
CA LEU A 76 -1.88 22.09 -3.69
C LEU A 76 -0.81 23.00 -3.08
N ILE A 77 0.43 22.54 -3.03
CA ILE A 77 1.56 23.35 -2.54
C ILE A 77 1.76 24.56 -3.42
N TYR A 78 1.75 24.39 -4.74
CA TYR A 78 1.89 25.47 -5.70
C TYR A 78 0.78 26.51 -5.54
N LYS A 79 -0.47 26.08 -5.47
CA LYS A 79 -1.63 26.95 -5.28
C LYS A 79 -1.55 27.71 -3.95
N LYS A 80 -1.13 27.06 -2.89
CA LYS A 80 -0.99 27.67 -1.57
C LYS A 80 0.10 28.76 -1.56
N ASN A 81 1.18 28.54 -2.28
CA ASN A 81 2.26 29.52 -2.39
C ASN A 81 1.86 30.73 -3.23
N GLN A 82 0.95 30.59 -4.20
CA GLN A 82 0.47 31.70 -5.03
C GLN A 82 -0.54 32.60 -4.32
N THR A 83 -1.23 32.11 -3.31
CA THR A 83 -2.25 32.88 -2.60
C THR A 83 -1.71 33.72 -1.45
N ARG A 84 -0.40 33.79 -1.32
CA ARG A 84 0.26 34.67 -0.32
C ARG A 84 0.22 36.10 -0.73
#